data_01336320cdc21254757146bb05c16356
#
_entry.id   01336320cdc21254757146bb05c16356
#
_cell.length_a   1.000
_cell.length_b   1.000
_cell.length_c   1.000
_cell.angle_alpha   90.00
_cell.angle_beta   90.00
_cell.angle_gamma   90.00
#
_symmetry.space_group_name_H-M   'P 1'
#
loop_
_entity.id
_entity.type
_entity.pdbx_description
1 polymer ?
#
loop_
_entity_poly.entity_id
_entity_poly.type
_entity_poly.pdbx_seq_one_letter_code
_entity_poly.pdbx_strand_id
1 'polypeptide(L)'
;MKVGIIGAGTMGAGIAQAFAQTEGFTVALCDINNEFAANGKKKIAKGFEKRIAKGKMEQADADKILEKITTGTKDICGDCDLIIEAAVENMEIKKQTFKELDEICKADAIFATNTSSLSI
;
A
#
# COMPACT_ATOMS: atom_id res chain seq x y z
N MET A 1 2.77 -9.88 9.56
CA MET A 1 1.46 -9.40 9.11
C MET A 1 1.58 -8.80 7.72
N LYS A 2 0.64 -9.10 6.86
CA LYS A 2 0.61 -8.54 5.51
C LYS A 2 -0.48 -7.47 5.40
N VAL A 3 -0.10 -6.30 4.91
CA VAL A 3 -0.98 -5.14 4.77
C VAL A 3 -1.18 -4.84 3.30
N GLY A 4 -2.44 -4.77 2.87
CA GLY A 4 -2.79 -4.35 1.53
C GLY A 4 -3.16 -2.87 1.53
N ILE A 5 -2.54 -2.09 0.66
CA ILE A 5 -2.84 -0.68 0.49
C ILE A 5 -3.52 -0.51 -0.88
N ILE A 6 -4.72 0.01 -0.88
CA ILE A 6 -5.46 0.24 -2.12
C ILE A 6 -5.35 1.72 -2.48
N GLY A 7 -4.66 1.99 -3.57
CA GLY A 7 -4.35 3.34 -4.01
C GLY A 7 -2.89 3.66 -3.83
N ALA A 8 -2.15 3.75 -4.93
CA ALA A 8 -0.69 3.92 -4.92
C ALA A 8 -0.26 5.38 -5.17
N GLY A 9 -1.15 6.34 -4.95
CA GLY A 9 -0.82 7.75 -5.00
C GLY A 9 0.09 8.15 -3.84
N THR A 10 0.30 9.45 -3.67
CA THR A 10 1.20 9.97 -2.64
C THR A 10 0.86 9.47 -1.23
N MET A 11 -0.43 9.47 -0.88
CA MET A 11 -0.87 9.02 0.43
C MET A 11 -0.66 7.51 0.61
N GLY A 12 -1.10 6.72 -0.37
CA GLY A 12 -0.95 5.26 -0.31
C GLY A 12 0.51 4.83 -0.27
N ALA A 13 1.35 5.46 -1.09
CA ALA A 13 2.78 5.20 -1.08
C ALA A 13 3.41 5.52 0.28
N GLY A 14 3.01 6.63 0.91
CA GLY A 14 3.49 7.00 2.24
C GLY A 14 3.10 5.99 3.31
N ILE A 15 1.86 5.50 3.26
CA ILE A 15 1.38 4.47 4.18
C ILE A 15 2.16 3.16 3.98
N ALA A 16 2.34 2.77 2.71
CA ALA A 16 3.10 1.57 2.37
C ALA A 16 4.53 1.64 2.89
N GLN A 17 5.17 2.79 2.73
CA GLN A 17 6.51 3.01 3.23
C GLN A 17 6.58 2.85 4.75
N ALA A 18 5.63 3.45 5.48
CA ALA A 18 5.59 3.38 6.94
C ALA A 18 5.50 1.92 7.42
N PHE A 19 4.61 1.13 6.83
CA PHE A 19 4.49 -0.28 7.20
C PHE A 19 5.72 -1.09 6.80
N ALA A 20 6.27 -0.85 5.61
CA ALA A 20 7.43 -1.58 5.15
C ALA A 20 8.68 -1.31 5.99
N GLN A 21 8.78 -0.12 6.58
CA GLN A 21 9.87 0.22 7.49
C GLN A 21 9.71 -0.42 8.86
N THR A 22 8.52 -0.91 9.19
CA THR A 22 8.24 -1.53 10.47
C THR A 22 8.53 -3.02 10.39
N GLU A 23 9.29 -3.54 11.33
CA GLU A 23 9.61 -4.96 11.38
C GLU A 23 8.35 -5.79 11.58
N GLY A 24 8.28 -6.91 10.91
CA GLY A 24 7.15 -7.82 11.01
C GLY A 24 6.03 -7.57 10.01
N PHE A 25 6.14 -6.54 9.17
CA PHE A 25 5.12 -6.22 8.16
C PHE A 25 5.66 -6.41 6.74
N THR A 26 4.80 -6.93 5.87
CA THR A 26 5.00 -6.89 4.42
C THR A 26 3.82 -6.16 3.81
N VAL A 27 3.99 -5.61 2.64
CA VAL A 27 3.00 -4.71 2.04
C VAL A 27 2.66 -5.15 0.61
N ALA A 28 1.37 -5.16 0.31
CA ALA A 28 0.87 -5.25 -1.06
C ALA A 28 0.33 -3.87 -1.44
N LEU A 29 1.05 -3.17 -2.29
CA LEU A 29 0.66 -1.84 -2.77
C LEU A 29 -0.11 -1.99 -4.07
N CYS A 30 -1.39 -1.68 -4.04
CA CYS A 30 -2.32 -1.97 -5.13
C CYS A 30 -2.91 -0.71 -5.73
N ASP A 31 -3.24 -0.79 -7.01
CA ASP A 31 -3.99 0.26 -7.68
C ASP A 31 -4.84 -0.38 -8.78
N ILE A 32 -5.51 0.43 -9.59
CA ILE A 32 -6.41 -0.04 -10.64
C ILE A 32 -5.67 -0.85 -11.71
N ASN A 33 -4.37 -0.63 -11.88
CA ASN A 33 -3.53 -1.44 -12.75
C ASN A 33 -2.11 -1.54 -12.20
N ASN A 34 -1.33 -2.44 -12.78
CA ASN A 34 0.04 -2.68 -12.34
C ASN A 34 0.96 -1.48 -12.52
N GLU A 35 0.72 -0.68 -13.55
CA GLU A 35 1.54 0.49 -13.82
C GLU A 35 1.42 1.53 -12.71
N PHE A 36 0.21 1.83 -12.27
CA PHE A 36 -0.02 2.78 -11.19
C PHE A 36 0.55 2.27 -9.87
N ALA A 37 0.40 0.99 -9.61
CA ALA A 37 0.98 0.38 -8.41
C ALA A 37 2.50 0.46 -8.43
N ALA A 38 3.13 0.15 -9.55
CA ALA A 38 4.57 0.24 -9.71
C ALA A 38 5.08 1.68 -9.56
N ASN A 39 4.32 2.65 -10.05
CA ASN A 39 4.67 4.06 -9.89
C ASN A 39 4.70 4.48 -8.41
N GLY A 40 3.79 3.95 -7.61
CA GLY A 40 3.80 4.17 -6.16
C GLY A 40 5.08 3.67 -5.51
N LYS A 41 5.52 2.49 -5.88
CA LYS A 41 6.78 1.93 -5.37
C LYS A 41 7.99 2.76 -5.84
N LYS A 42 7.96 3.25 -7.08
CA LYS A 42 9.02 4.13 -7.60
C LYS A 42 9.13 5.42 -6.79
N LYS A 43 8.01 5.99 -6.36
CA LYS A 43 8.02 7.19 -5.50
C LYS A 43 8.72 6.92 -4.18
N ILE A 44 8.47 5.77 -3.59
CA ILE A 44 9.12 5.35 -2.35
C ILE A 44 10.63 5.22 -2.60
N ALA A 45 11.02 4.56 -3.68
CA ALA A 45 12.42 4.37 -4.03
C ALA A 45 13.15 5.71 -4.23
N LYS A 46 12.50 6.67 -4.90
CA LYS A 46 13.08 8.01 -5.08
C LYS A 46 13.29 8.73 -3.75
N GLY A 47 12.35 8.59 -2.83
CA GLY A 47 12.51 9.15 -1.48
C GLY A 47 13.71 8.57 -0.76
N PHE A 48 13.91 7.27 -0.90
CA PHE A 48 15.07 6.59 -0.31
C PHE A 48 16.37 7.04 -0.97
N GLU A 49 16.40 7.20 -2.30
CA GLU A 49 17.57 7.71 -2.99
C GLU A 49 18.02 9.07 -2.46
N LYS A 50 17.06 9.95 -2.19
CA LYS A 50 17.36 11.26 -1.61
C LYS A 50 17.98 11.13 -0.22
N ARG A 51 17.46 10.21 0.59
CA ARG A 51 18.01 9.97 1.94
C ARG A 51 19.40 9.37 1.88
N ILE A 52 19.64 8.45 0.95
CA ILE A 52 20.95 7.85 0.72
C ILE A 52 21.96 8.93 0.31
N ALA A 53 21.56 9.83 -0.61
CA ALA A 53 22.41 10.91 -1.06
C ALA A 53 22.79 11.88 0.07
N LYS A 54 21.92 12.03 1.07
CA LYS A 54 22.17 12.89 2.23
C LYS A 54 22.88 12.15 3.37
N GLY A 55 23.22 10.89 3.19
CA GLY A 55 23.87 10.09 4.22
C GLY A 55 22.97 9.67 5.37
N LYS A 56 21.63 9.76 5.18
CA LYS A 56 20.66 9.43 6.23
C LYS A 56 20.15 7.99 6.15
N MET A 57 20.51 7.26 5.10
CA MET A 57 20.05 5.90 4.86
C MET A 57 21.09 5.16 4.04
N GLU A 58 21.24 3.88 4.29
CA GLU A 58 22.14 3.04 3.50
C GLU A 58 21.36 2.33 2.39
N GLN A 59 22.02 2.08 1.26
CA GLN A 59 21.41 1.40 0.13
C GLN A 59 20.87 0.02 0.51
N ALA A 60 21.60 -0.72 1.34
CA ALA A 60 21.17 -2.05 1.77
C ALA A 60 19.87 -2.00 2.55
N ASP A 61 19.66 -0.98 3.37
CA ASP A 61 18.42 -0.81 4.13
C ASP A 61 17.26 -0.47 3.21
N ALA A 62 17.49 0.41 2.24
CA ALA A 62 16.48 0.76 1.24
C ALA A 62 16.05 -0.46 0.45
N ASP A 63 16.98 -1.28 0.01
CA ASP A 63 16.70 -2.48 -0.76
C ASP A 63 15.85 -3.48 0.04
N LYS A 64 16.18 -3.67 1.32
CA LYS A 64 15.40 -4.54 2.20
C LYS A 64 13.96 -4.08 2.36
N ILE A 65 13.77 -2.79 2.54
CA ILE A 65 12.42 -2.22 2.70
C ILE A 65 11.63 -2.38 1.42
N LEU A 66 12.24 -2.09 0.28
CA LEU A 66 11.56 -2.21 -1.02
C LEU A 66 11.19 -3.66 -1.36
N GLU A 67 12.01 -4.63 -0.94
CA GLU A 67 11.69 -6.04 -1.15
C GLU A 67 10.43 -6.47 -0.42
N LYS A 68 10.07 -5.79 0.65
CA LYS A 68 8.85 -6.09 1.42
C LYS A 68 7.59 -5.57 0.75
N ILE A 69 7.71 -4.73 -0.29
CA ILE A 69 6.60 -4.13 -0.99
C ILE A 69 6.37 -4.84 -2.32
N THR A 70 5.22 -5.50 -2.44
CA THR A 70 4.77 -6.12 -3.68
C THR A 70 3.75 -5.19 -4.33
N THR A 71 3.82 -5.03 -5.64
CA THR A 71 2.89 -4.16 -6.36
C THR A 71 1.97 -4.98 -7.27
N GLY A 72 0.77 -4.48 -7.49
CA GLY A 72 -0.18 -5.16 -8.36
C GLY A 72 -1.58 -4.57 -8.25
N THR A 73 -2.55 -5.34 -8.72
CA THR A 73 -3.95 -5.01 -8.54
C THR A 73 -4.47 -5.64 -7.25
N LYS A 74 -5.72 -5.33 -6.88
CA LYS A 74 -6.29 -5.84 -5.62
C LYS A 74 -6.29 -7.36 -5.49
N ASP A 75 -6.11 -8.07 -6.59
CA ASP A 75 -6.07 -9.54 -6.58
C ASP A 75 -4.93 -10.10 -5.70
N ILE A 76 -3.87 -9.33 -5.49
CA ILE A 76 -2.76 -9.77 -4.66
C ILE A 76 -3.04 -9.62 -3.16
N CYS A 77 -4.21 -9.12 -2.79
CA CYS A 77 -4.58 -8.90 -1.40
C CYS A 77 -5.24 -10.10 -0.72
N GLY A 78 -5.32 -11.23 -1.40
CA GLY A 78 -6.04 -12.41 -0.87
C GLY A 78 -5.57 -12.92 0.48
N ASP A 79 -4.31 -12.76 0.79
CA ASP A 79 -3.72 -13.21 2.05
C ASP A 79 -3.38 -12.06 3.01
N CYS A 80 -3.90 -10.86 2.74
CA CYS A 80 -3.66 -9.73 3.62
C CYS A 80 -4.45 -9.84 4.92
N ASP A 81 -3.83 -9.40 6.01
CA ASP A 81 -4.47 -9.33 7.32
C ASP A 81 -5.21 -8.02 7.52
N LEU A 82 -4.71 -6.96 6.91
CA LEU A 82 -5.26 -5.62 7.00
C LEU A 82 -5.30 -5.01 5.60
N ILE A 83 -6.42 -4.41 5.24
CA ILE A 83 -6.57 -3.68 3.98
C ILE A 83 -6.84 -2.22 4.30
N ILE A 84 -6.05 -1.32 3.75
CA ILE A 84 -6.23 0.13 3.94
C ILE A 84 -6.56 0.74 2.59
N GLU A 85 -7.70 1.38 2.50
CA GLU A 85 -8.09 2.14 1.33
C GLU A 85 -7.58 3.58 1.49
N ALA A 86 -6.79 4.05 0.55
CA ALA A 86 -6.07 5.32 0.67
C ALA A 86 -6.42 6.35 -0.40
N ALA A 87 -7.16 5.98 -1.43
CA ALA A 87 -7.31 6.85 -2.59
C ALA A 87 -8.71 6.97 -3.15
N VAL A 88 -9.66 6.19 -2.70
CA VAL A 88 -11.00 6.19 -3.28
C VAL A 88 -11.85 7.28 -2.64
N GLU A 89 -12.26 8.26 -3.44
CA GLU A 89 -13.11 9.37 -2.97
C GLU A 89 -14.58 9.17 -3.33
N ASN A 90 -14.86 8.40 -4.37
CA ASN A 90 -16.23 8.14 -4.82
C ASN A 90 -16.83 6.99 -4.01
N MET A 91 -17.95 7.26 -3.35
CA MET A 91 -18.60 6.26 -2.49
C MET A 91 -19.05 5.00 -3.23
N GLU A 92 -19.49 5.13 -4.46
CA GLU A 92 -19.92 3.95 -5.23
C GLU A 92 -18.72 3.08 -5.60
N ILE A 93 -17.63 3.70 -6.04
CA ILE A 93 -16.40 2.98 -6.35
C ILE A 93 -15.84 2.33 -5.08
N LYS A 94 -15.91 3.04 -3.96
CA LYS A 94 -15.47 2.53 -2.68
C LYS A 94 -16.24 1.28 -2.25
N LYS A 95 -17.56 1.32 -2.36
CA LYS A 95 -18.41 0.16 -2.05
C LYS A 95 -18.09 -1.01 -2.97
N GLN A 96 -17.91 -0.75 -4.25
CA GLN A 96 -17.55 -1.78 -5.22
C GLN A 96 -16.19 -2.39 -4.88
N THR A 97 -15.22 -1.56 -4.54
CA THR A 97 -13.88 -2.01 -4.17
C THR A 97 -13.91 -2.92 -2.94
N PHE A 98 -14.63 -2.50 -1.90
CA PHE A 98 -14.73 -3.31 -0.69
C PHE A 98 -15.49 -4.61 -0.93
N LYS A 99 -16.51 -4.58 -1.77
CA LYS A 99 -17.24 -5.79 -2.14
C LYS A 99 -16.32 -6.80 -2.83
N GLU A 100 -15.53 -6.33 -3.79
CA GLU A 100 -14.57 -7.18 -4.50
C GLU A 100 -13.48 -7.71 -3.57
N LEU A 101 -13.00 -6.87 -2.67
CA LEU A 101 -12.00 -7.28 -1.68
C LEU A 101 -12.55 -8.31 -0.70
N ASP A 102 -13.81 -8.18 -0.32
CA ASP A 102 -14.46 -9.14 0.56
C ASP A 102 -14.51 -10.54 -0.07
N GLU A 103 -14.61 -10.61 -1.39
CA GLU A 103 -14.57 -11.87 -2.13
C GLU A 103 -13.14 -12.43 -2.27
N ILE A 104 -12.15 -11.53 -2.38
CA ILE A 104 -10.75 -11.89 -2.59
C ILE A 104 -10.04 -12.22 -1.28
N CYS A 105 -10.28 -11.40 -0.26
CA CYS A 105 -9.55 -11.48 0.99
C CYS A 105 -10.06 -12.59 1.91
N LYS A 106 -9.21 -13.03 2.80
CA LYS A 106 -9.59 -14.03 3.80
C LYS A 106 -10.64 -13.45 4.76
N ALA A 107 -11.41 -14.33 5.39
CA ALA A 107 -12.57 -13.96 6.19
C ALA A 107 -12.26 -13.05 7.39
N ASP A 108 -11.07 -13.16 7.95
CA ASP A 108 -10.65 -12.38 9.11
C ASP A 108 -9.83 -11.14 8.77
N ALA A 109 -9.76 -10.76 7.50
CA ALA A 109 -9.08 -9.55 7.10
C ALA A 109 -9.82 -8.31 7.62
N ILE A 110 -9.05 -7.33 8.09
CA ILE A 110 -9.59 -6.09 8.61
C ILE A 110 -9.53 -5.02 7.52
N PHE A 111 -10.63 -4.31 7.33
CA PHE A 111 -10.70 -3.23 6.36
C PHE A 111 -10.71 -1.87 7.05
N ALA A 112 -9.85 -0.97 6.60
CA ALA A 112 -9.78 0.37 7.12
C ALA A 112 -9.76 1.38 5.97
N THR A 113 -10.24 2.58 6.22
CA THR A 113 -10.20 3.65 5.24
C THR A 113 -9.43 4.84 5.79
N ASN A 114 -8.56 5.40 4.96
CA ASN A 114 -7.82 6.60 5.31
C ASN A 114 -8.53 7.87 4.86
N THR A 115 -9.67 7.72 4.22
CA THR A 115 -10.51 8.84 3.80
C THR A 115 -11.65 9.08 4.78
N SER A 116 -11.45 8.71 6.01
CA SER A 116 -12.46 8.77 7.07
C SER A 116 -12.97 10.18 7.34
N SER A 117 -12.21 11.18 6.97
CA SER A 117 -12.66 12.57 7.06
C SER A 117 -13.98 12.79 6.33
N LEU A 118 -14.28 11.93 5.39
CA LEU A 118 -15.53 11.99 4.64
C LEU A 118 -16.71 11.50 5.45
N SER A 119 -16.47 10.84 6.53
CA SER A 119 -17.52 10.26 7.37
C SER A 119 -18.28 11.32 8.17
N ILE A 120 -17.80 12.49 8.15
CA ILE A 120 -18.38 13.58 8.93
C ILE A 120 -19.67 14.09 8.32
#